data_73bdcd481a7f8f4cb00392ab84ab3df0
#
_entry.id   73bdcd481a7f8f4cb00392ab84ab3df0
#
_cell.length_a   1.000
_cell.length_b   1.000
_cell.length_c   1.000
_cell.angle_alpha   90.00
_cell.angle_beta   90.00
_cell.angle_gamma   90.00
#
_symmetry.space_group_name_H-M   'P 1'
#
loop_
_entity.id
_entity.type
_entity.pdbx_description
1 polymer ?
#
loop_
_entity_poly.entity_id
_entity_poly.type
_entity_poly.pdbx_seq_one_letter_code
_entity_poly.pdbx_strand_id
1 'polypeptide(L)'
;TYSASADLAGRQLSGDFMAETDTRSLATAEALRLTVDEISRMRRERVHPRELQGAQDYLAGNFPITIETPNAIATQVLEAILFGLDLDELERYPQRINRVTVAEIQRVAEEHLKPASLSIVLVGDASTFVQDLPGVGFDQFETVSLAELDLSTADLRRAR
;
A
#
# COMPACT_ATOMS: atom_id res chain seq x y z
N THR A 1 -5.37 -1.28 -16.67
CA THR A 1 -4.39 -0.99 -15.59
C THR A 1 -3.01 -1.00 -16.18
N TYR A 2 -2.22 0.03 -15.90
CA TYR A 2 -0.81 0.14 -16.33
C TYR A 2 0.11 -0.39 -15.23
N SER A 3 -0.22 -0.10 -13.97
CA SER A 3 0.47 -0.63 -12.80
C SER A 3 -0.53 -0.91 -11.67
N ALA A 4 -0.13 -1.77 -10.75
CA ALA A 4 -0.77 -1.96 -9.46
C ALA A 4 0.31 -2.37 -8.46
N SER A 5 0.37 -1.68 -7.34
CA SER A 5 1.30 -1.96 -6.26
C SER A 5 0.63 -1.86 -4.90
N ALA A 6 1.26 -2.44 -3.91
CA ALA A 6 0.88 -2.28 -2.51
C ALA A 6 2.16 -2.17 -1.68
N ASP A 7 2.22 -1.14 -0.86
CA ASP A 7 3.37 -0.81 -0.04
C ASP A 7 3.00 -0.67 1.42
N LEU A 8 3.90 -1.09 2.29
CA LEU A 8 3.79 -0.91 3.74
C LEU A 8 4.95 -0.03 4.22
N ALA A 9 4.64 1.19 4.62
CA ALA A 9 5.62 2.11 5.15
C ALA A 9 5.58 2.11 6.69
N GLY A 10 6.68 1.67 7.32
CA GLY A 10 6.91 1.83 8.75
C GLY A 10 7.48 3.21 9.05
N ARG A 11 6.93 3.90 10.05
CA ARG A 11 7.47 5.17 10.57
C ARG A 11 7.64 5.06 12.08
N GLN A 12 8.43 5.93 12.68
CA GLN A 12 8.76 5.83 14.11
C GLN A 12 7.53 5.80 15.04
N LEU A 13 6.48 6.55 14.72
CA LEU A 13 5.27 6.67 15.54
C LEU A 13 4.01 6.11 14.88
N SER A 14 4.09 5.71 13.63
CA SER A 14 2.94 5.25 12.85
C SER A 14 3.39 4.35 11.70
N GLY A 15 2.46 3.87 10.93
CA GLY A 15 2.70 3.19 9.66
C GLY A 15 1.48 3.33 8.78
N ASP A 16 1.66 3.22 7.50
CA ASP A 16 0.58 3.24 6.52
C ASP A 16 0.73 2.08 5.53
N PHE A 17 -0.40 1.50 5.19
CA PHE A 17 -0.54 0.58 4.08
C PHE A 17 -1.19 1.32 2.93
N MET A 18 -0.53 1.37 1.79
CA MET A 18 -1.00 2.05 0.60
C MET A 18 -1.14 1.05 -0.55
N ALA A 19 -2.28 1.09 -1.23
CA ALA A 19 -2.47 0.42 -2.50
C ALA A 19 -2.63 1.48 -3.59
N GLU A 20 -1.86 1.37 -4.64
CA GLU A 20 -1.84 2.33 -5.75
C GLU A 20 -2.07 1.60 -7.07
N THR A 21 -2.82 2.23 -7.96
CA THR A 21 -3.03 1.70 -9.31
C THR A 21 -3.11 2.82 -10.33
N ASP A 22 -2.38 2.65 -11.43
CA ASP A 22 -2.45 3.52 -12.60
C ASP A 22 -3.36 2.89 -13.66
N THR A 23 -4.29 3.68 -14.15
CA THR A 23 -5.23 3.21 -15.17
C THR A 23 -5.64 4.35 -16.10
N ARG A 24 -6.39 4.02 -17.14
CA ARG A 24 -7.02 5.05 -17.98
C ARG A 24 -8.14 5.73 -17.20
N SER A 25 -8.34 7.04 -17.40
CA SER A 25 -9.36 7.82 -16.69
C SER A 25 -10.75 7.18 -16.73
N LEU A 26 -11.19 6.67 -17.89
CA LEU A 26 -12.46 5.97 -18.06
C LEU A 26 -12.58 4.65 -17.26
N ALA A 27 -11.49 4.09 -16.77
CA ALA A 27 -11.49 2.85 -16.00
C ALA A 27 -11.26 3.10 -14.49
N THR A 28 -11.24 4.35 -14.05
CA THR A 28 -10.90 4.73 -12.65
C THR A 28 -11.89 4.13 -11.66
N ALA A 29 -13.19 4.24 -11.89
CA ALA A 29 -14.21 3.71 -10.98
C ALA A 29 -14.09 2.17 -10.84
N GLU A 30 -13.91 1.46 -11.94
CA GLU A 30 -13.72 0.01 -11.93
C GLU A 30 -12.42 -0.39 -11.24
N ALA A 31 -11.30 0.32 -11.50
CA ALA A 31 -10.03 0.05 -10.84
C ALA A 31 -10.12 0.29 -9.32
N LEU A 32 -10.78 1.37 -8.89
CA LEU A 32 -11.04 1.64 -7.48
C LEU A 32 -11.84 0.50 -6.84
N ARG A 33 -12.95 0.09 -7.47
CA ARG A 33 -13.77 -1.01 -6.98
C ARG A 33 -12.95 -2.28 -6.80
N LEU A 34 -12.17 -2.68 -7.81
CA LEU A 34 -11.33 -3.87 -7.76
C LEU A 34 -10.26 -3.79 -6.65
N THR A 35 -9.64 -2.62 -6.47
CA THR A 35 -8.64 -2.42 -5.41
C THR A 35 -9.25 -2.60 -4.01
N VAL A 36 -10.43 -2.00 -3.77
CA VAL A 36 -11.13 -2.13 -2.49
C VAL A 36 -11.66 -3.55 -2.27
N ASP A 37 -12.12 -4.21 -3.35
CA ASP A 37 -12.55 -5.61 -3.31
C ASP A 37 -11.39 -6.54 -2.92
N GLU A 38 -10.19 -6.34 -3.46
CA GLU A 38 -8.99 -7.12 -3.10
C GLU A 38 -8.57 -6.92 -1.64
N ILE A 39 -8.57 -5.68 -1.14
CA ILE A 39 -8.31 -5.40 0.29
C ILE A 39 -9.35 -6.12 1.17
N SER A 40 -10.61 -6.09 0.75
CA SER A 40 -11.70 -6.76 1.44
C SER A 40 -11.60 -8.29 1.36
N ARG A 41 -11.15 -8.83 0.23
CA ARG A 41 -10.91 -10.26 0.02
C ARG A 41 -9.83 -10.78 0.94
N MET A 42 -8.70 -10.08 1.08
CA MET A 42 -7.63 -10.47 2.01
C MET A 42 -8.10 -10.60 3.45
N ARG A 43 -9.13 -9.85 3.86
CA ARG A 43 -9.72 -9.99 5.20
C ARG A 43 -10.67 -11.19 5.32
N ARG A 44 -11.40 -11.51 4.26
CA ARG A 44 -12.48 -12.53 4.31
C ARG A 44 -12.00 -13.92 3.91
N GLU A 45 -10.98 -13.99 3.07
CA GLU A 45 -10.54 -15.23 2.45
C GLU A 45 -9.08 -15.51 2.82
N ARG A 46 -8.78 -16.76 3.01
CA ARG A 46 -7.39 -17.20 3.21
C ARG A 46 -6.66 -17.18 1.90
N VAL A 47 -5.44 -16.62 1.90
CA VAL A 47 -4.56 -16.68 0.73
C VAL A 47 -4.26 -18.13 0.36
N HIS A 48 -4.17 -18.39 -0.94
CA HIS A 48 -3.83 -19.72 -1.39
C HIS A 48 -2.35 -20.05 -1.05
N PRO A 49 -2.03 -21.28 -0.58
CA PRO A 49 -0.65 -21.63 -0.19
C PRO A 49 0.41 -21.38 -1.27
N ARG A 50 0.05 -21.53 -2.55
CA ARG A 50 0.97 -21.23 -3.67
C ARG A 50 1.23 -19.72 -3.83
N GLU A 51 0.23 -18.89 -3.55
CA GLU A 51 0.36 -17.42 -3.58
C GLU A 51 1.29 -16.97 -2.45
N LEU A 52 1.10 -17.50 -1.24
CA LEU A 52 2.01 -17.25 -0.13
C LEU A 52 3.44 -17.70 -0.44
N GLN A 53 3.62 -18.90 -0.97
CA GLN A 53 4.95 -19.41 -1.34
C GLN A 53 5.62 -18.50 -2.38
N GLY A 54 4.88 -18.06 -3.41
CA GLY A 54 5.40 -17.12 -4.41
C GLY A 54 5.84 -15.79 -3.81
N ALA A 55 5.07 -15.23 -2.86
CA ALA A 55 5.44 -14.02 -2.15
C ALA A 55 6.68 -14.21 -1.26
N GLN A 56 6.78 -15.35 -0.56
CA GLN A 56 7.94 -15.70 0.26
C GLN A 56 9.20 -15.85 -0.59
N ASP A 57 9.12 -16.58 -1.70
CA ASP A 57 10.24 -16.79 -2.63
C ASP A 57 10.71 -15.44 -3.22
N TYR A 58 9.77 -14.55 -3.56
CA TYR A 58 10.08 -13.21 -4.06
C TYR A 58 10.76 -12.35 -3.00
N LEU A 59 10.19 -12.22 -1.80
CA LEU A 59 10.73 -11.35 -0.76
C LEU A 59 12.06 -11.86 -0.21
N ALA A 60 12.15 -13.15 0.12
CA ALA A 60 13.38 -13.74 0.64
C ALA A 60 14.47 -13.83 -0.44
N GLY A 61 14.09 -14.10 -1.69
CA GLY A 61 15.02 -14.22 -2.81
C GLY A 61 15.58 -12.88 -3.29
N ASN A 62 14.79 -11.80 -3.23
CA ASN A 62 15.25 -10.47 -3.61
C ASN A 62 16.04 -9.76 -2.49
N PHE A 63 15.92 -10.19 -1.24
CA PHE A 63 16.58 -9.52 -0.12
C PHE A 63 18.09 -9.32 -0.31
N PRO A 64 18.89 -10.29 -0.77
CA PRO A 64 20.31 -10.09 -1.02
C PRO A 64 20.61 -8.96 -2.00
N ILE A 65 19.74 -8.73 -2.99
CA ILE A 65 19.89 -7.63 -3.97
C ILE A 65 19.67 -6.28 -3.29
N THR A 66 18.76 -6.21 -2.31
CA THR A 66 18.48 -4.95 -1.58
C THR A 66 19.63 -4.51 -0.68
N ILE A 67 20.59 -5.38 -0.39
CA ILE A 67 21.78 -5.13 0.44
C ILE A 67 23.09 -5.37 -0.32
N GLU A 68 23.08 -5.29 -1.65
CA GLU A 68 24.24 -5.57 -2.49
C GLU A 68 25.34 -4.49 -2.37
N THR A 69 24.95 -3.23 -2.17
CA THR A 69 25.90 -2.11 -2.13
C THR A 69 26.19 -1.64 -0.69
N PRO A 70 27.40 -1.09 -0.42
CA PRO A 70 27.71 -0.52 0.90
C PRO A 70 26.71 0.56 1.35
N ASN A 71 26.21 1.36 0.42
CA ASN A 71 25.20 2.37 0.72
C ASN A 71 23.87 1.75 1.12
N ALA A 72 23.44 0.72 0.42
CA ALA A 72 22.21 0.00 0.76
C ALA A 72 22.31 -0.68 2.14
N ILE A 73 23.44 -1.31 2.44
CA ILE A 73 23.72 -1.89 3.77
C ILE A 73 23.63 -0.79 4.84
N ALA A 74 24.32 0.34 4.63
CA ALA A 74 24.31 1.45 5.58
C ALA A 74 22.90 1.97 5.84
N THR A 75 22.07 2.11 4.79
CA THR A 75 20.67 2.52 4.91
C THR A 75 19.87 1.53 5.76
N GLN A 76 19.95 0.24 5.49
CA GLN A 76 19.25 -0.79 6.26
C GLN A 76 19.67 -0.82 7.74
N VAL A 77 20.97 -0.67 8.00
CA VAL A 77 21.51 -0.58 9.37
C VAL A 77 20.99 0.66 10.09
N LEU A 78 20.98 1.82 9.42
CA LEU A 78 20.45 3.07 9.98
C LEU A 78 18.96 2.97 10.28
N GLU A 79 18.18 2.35 9.39
CA GLU A 79 16.76 2.10 9.61
C GLU A 79 16.53 1.17 10.79
N ALA A 80 17.28 0.07 10.88
CA ALA A 80 17.19 -0.83 12.03
C ALA A 80 17.46 -0.09 13.34
N ILE A 81 18.50 0.72 13.41
CA ILE A 81 18.83 1.54 14.60
C ILE A 81 17.72 2.56 14.89
N LEU A 82 17.21 3.25 13.86
CA LEU A 82 16.15 4.26 14.00
C LEU A 82 14.87 3.66 14.58
N PHE A 83 14.54 2.45 14.17
CA PHE A 83 13.35 1.73 14.65
C PHE A 83 13.60 0.89 15.91
N GLY A 84 14.82 0.93 16.47
CA GLY A 84 15.17 0.16 17.66
C GLY A 84 15.18 -1.34 17.45
N LEU A 85 15.43 -1.79 16.23
CA LEU A 85 15.53 -3.21 15.88
C LEU A 85 16.94 -3.72 16.15
N ASP A 86 17.04 -5.01 16.50
CA ASP A 86 18.32 -5.70 16.57
C ASP A 86 18.86 -5.90 15.15
N LEU A 87 20.17 -5.72 14.96
CA LEU A 87 20.81 -5.94 13.65
C LEU A 87 20.70 -7.40 13.17
N ASP A 88 20.58 -8.35 14.09
CA ASP A 88 20.26 -9.75 13.79
C ASP A 88 18.93 -9.90 12.98
N GLU A 89 18.04 -8.91 13.06
CA GLU A 89 16.80 -8.93 12.30
C GLU A 89 17.05 -8.90 10.78
N LEU A 90 18.09 -8.19 10.35
CA LEU A 90 18.48 -8.15 8.94
C LEU A 90 18.97 -9.53 8.46
N GLU A 91 19.77 -10.21 9.27
CA GLU A 91 20.26 -11.55 8.94
C GLU A 91 19.15 -12.59 8.95
N ARG A 92 18.16 -12.43 9.82
CA ARG A 92 17.03 -13.35 9.99
C ARG A 92 15.84 -13.05 9.07
N TYR A 93 15.90 -11.95 8.31
CA TYR A 93 14.78 -11.52 7.49
C TYR A 93 14.27 -12.63 6.55
N PRO A 94 15.10 -13.30 5.72
CA PRO A 94 14.62 -14.35 4.83
C PRO A 94 13.97 -15.53 5.59
N GLN A 95 14.54 -15.92 6.73
CA GLN A 95 13.98 -17.00 7.55
C GLN A 95 12.65 -16.61 8.17
N ARG A 96 12.48 -15.34 8.59
CA ARG A 96 11.21 -14.82 9.13
C ARG A 96 10.13 -14.79 8.08
N ILE A 97 10.44 -14.30 6.88
CA ILE A 97 9.51 -14.32 5.75
C ILE A 97 9.03 -15.74 5.47
N ASN A 98 9.93 -16.71 5.39
CA ASN A 98 9.60 -18.10 5.10
C ASN A 98 8.82 -18.81 6.22
N ARG A 99 8.73 -18.25 7.42
CA ARG A 99 7.93 -18.77 8.53
C ARG A 99 6.51 -18.25 8.57
N VAL A 100 6.20 -17.18 7.84
CA VAL A 100 4.86 -16.60 7.80
C VAL A 100 3.86 -17.63 7.29
N THR A 101 2.75 -17.77 8.00
CA THR A 101 1.70 -18.74 7.69
C THR A 101 0.45 -18.06 7.11
N VAL A 102 -0.35 -18.81 6.38
CA VAL A 102 -1.66 -18.37 5.89
C VAL A 102 -2.56 -17.83 7.02
N ALA A 103 -2.51 -18.48 8.19
CA ALA A 103 -3.30 -18.06 9.35
C ALA A 103 -2.85 -16.71 9.93
N GLU A 104 -1.55 -16.45 9.94
CA GLU A 104 -1.00 -15.16 10.39
C GLU A 104 -1.36 -14.04 9.43
N ILE A 105 -1.30 -14.28 8.12
CA ILE A 105 -1.74 -13.30 7.11
C ILE A 105 -3.21 -12.95 7.33
N GLN A 106 -4.08 -13.95 7.49
CA GLN A 106 -5.51 -13.74 7.74
C GLN A 106 -5.74 -12.90 8.99
N ARG A 107 -5.12 -13.26 10.11
CA ARG A 107 -5.23 -12.52 11.38
C ARG A 107 -4.79 -11.07 11.24
N VAL A 108 -3.63 -10.80 10.62
CA VAL A 108 -3.10 -9.45 10.42
C VAL A 108 -4.00 -8.64 9.47
N ALA A 109 -4.50 -9.25 8.41
CA ALA A 109 -5.43 -8.59 7.50
C ALA A 109 -6.74 -8.20 8.20
N GLU A 110 -7.30 -9.07 9.03
CA GLU A 110 -8.51 -8.78 9.83
C GLU A 110 -8.29 -7.62 10.82
N GLU A 111 -7.12 -7.57 11.44
CA GLU A 111 -6.77 -6.58 12.45
C GLU A 111 -6.48 -5.20 11.84
N HIS A 112 -5.73 -5.14 10.75
CA HIS A 112 -5.14 -3.89 10.24
C HIS A 112 -5.81 -3.37 8.97
N LEU A 113 -6.27 -4.21 8.06
CA LEU A 113 -6.95 -3.73 6.86
C LEU A 113 -8.41 -3.39 7.18
N LYS A 114 -8.77 -2.13 7.08
CA LYS A 114 -10.11 -1.61 7.43
C LYS A 114 -10.75 -0.92 6.23
N PRO A 115 -11.40 -1.65 5.31
CA PRO A 115 -11.97 -1.06 4.09
C PRO A 115 -12.97 0.08 4.33
N ALA A 116 -13.65 0.07 5.47
CA ALA A 116 -14.58 1.14 5.85
C ALA A 116 -13.89 2.44 6.31
N SER A 117 -12.57 2.44 6.50
CA SER A 117 -11.80 3.59 7.00
C SER A 117 -10.65 3.95 6.05
N LEU A 118 -10.79 3.63 4.77
CA LEU A 118 -9.79 3.97 3.76
C LEU A 118 -9.84 5.48 3.47
N SER A 119 -8.67 6.08 3.33
CA SER A 119 -8.50 7.37 2.66
C SER A 119 -8.24 7.10 1.18
N ILE A 120 -9.11 7.58 0.31
CA ILE A 120 -9.04 7.33 -1.14
C ILE A 120 -8.72 8.64 -1.84
N VAL A 121 -7.67 8.64 -2.64
CA VAL A 121 -7.27 9.79 -3.47
C VAL A 121 -7.26 9.35 -4.92
N LEU A 122 -8.01 10.06 -5.76
CA LEU A 122 -8.04 9.86 -7.20
C LEU A 122 -7.45 11.09 -7.89
N VAL A 123 -6.47 10.88 -8.76
CA VAL A 123 -5.82 11.95 -9.52
C VAL A 123 -6.03 11.71 -11.02
N GLY A 124 -6.64 12.66 -11.70
CA GLY A 124 -6.91 12.54 -13.12
C GLY A 124 -7.94 13.55 -13.63
N ASP A 125 -8.41 13.35 -14.85
CA ASP A 125 -9.54 14.12 -15.39
C ASP A 125 -10.86 13.64 -14.75
N ALA A 126 -11.25 14.28 -13.65
CA ALA A 126 -12.44 13.94 -12.88
C ALA A 126 -13.71 13.93 -13.71
N SER A 127 -13.79 14.77 -14.77
CA SER A 127 -14.99 14.84 -15.63
C SER A 127 -15.30 13.51 -16.33
N THR A 128 -14.31 12.63 -16.47
CA THR A 128 -14.43 11.35 -17.18
C THR A 128 -14.89 10.18 -16.32
N PHE A 129 -14.82 10.28 -14.98
CA PHE A 129 -15.10 9.15 -14.09
C PHE A 129 -15.94 9.50 -12.84
N VAL A 130 -16.07 10.78 -12.49
CA VAL A 130 -16.72 11.17 -11.24
C VAL A 130 -18.18 10.70 -11.17
N GLN A 131 -18.88 10.65 -12.32
CA GLN A 131 -20.26 10.21 -12.39
C GLN A 131 -20.45 8.70 -12.16
N ASP A 132 -19.39 7.92 -12.32
CA ASP A 132 -19.42 6.46 -12.17
C ASP A 132 -19.12 6.03 -10.73
N LEU A 133 -18.55 6.91 -9.88
CA LEU A 133 -18.18 6.60 -8.51
C LEU A 133 -19.36 6.14 -7.63
N PRO A 134 -20.55 6.77 -7.69
CA PRO A 134 -21.71 6.27 -6.92
C PRO A 134 -22.12 4.85 -7.31
N GLY A 135 -21.98 4.49 -8.59
CA GLY A 135 -22.30 3.14 -9.09
C GLY A 135 -21.40 2.03 -8.54
N VAL A 136 -20.24 2.40 -8.00
CA VAL A 136 -19.29 1.47 -7.36
C VAL A 136 -19.16 1.66 -5.83
N GLY A 137 -20.09 2.43 -5.25
CA GLY A 137 -20.24 2.57 -3.80
C GLY A 137 -19.55 3.79 -3.18
N PHE A 138 -19.08 4.74 -3.99
CA PHE A 138 -18.41 5.96 -3.50
C PHE A 138 -19.19 7.21 -3.92
N ASP A 139 -20.22 7.54 -3.16
CA ASP A 139 -21.13 8.66 -3.41
C ASP A 139 -20.75 9.95 -2.65
N GLN A 140 -19.83 9.86 -1.70
CA GLN A 140 -19.34 11.00 -0.92
C GLN A 140 -17.86 11.25 -1.24
N PHE A 141 -17.59 12.30 -1.97
CA PHE A 141 -16.23 12.73 -2.33
C PHE A 141 -16.17 14.24 -2.51
N GLU A 142 -14.97 14.77 -2.41
CA GLU A 142 -14.68 16.17 -2.72
C GLU A 142 -13.81 16.23 -3.98
N THR A 143 -14.14 17.12 -4.91
CA THR A 143 -13.29 17.42 -6.07
C THR A 143 -12.51 18.68 -5.82
N VAL A 144 -11.18 18.60 -5.90
CA VAL A 144 -10.27 19.73 -5.76
C VAL A 144 -9.59 19.97 -7.10
N SER A 145 -9.77 21.14 -7.69
CA SER A 145 -9.10 21.48 -8.93
C SER A 145 -7.63 21.85 -8.69
N LEU A 146 -6.75 21.62 -9.68
CA LEU A 146 -5.35 22.04 -9.60
C LEU A 146 -5.19 23.53 -9.34
N ALA A 147 -6.15 24.35 -9.80
CA ALA A 147 -6.14 25.81 -9.57
C ALA A 147 -6.37 26.19 -8.11
N GLU A 148 -6.99 25.31 -7.31
CA GLU A 148 -7.26 25.51 -5.88
C GLU A 148 -6.14 24.99 -4.99
N LEU A 149 -5.16 24.28 -5.53
CA LEU A 149 -4.05 23.77 -4.75
C LEU A 149 -2.99 24.85 -4.49
N ASP A 150 -2.49 24.87 -3.27
CA ASP A 150 -1.32 25.61 -2.84
C ASP A 150 -0.46 24.72 -1.94
N LEU A 151 0.66 24.22 -2.49
CA LEU A 151 1.56 23.30 -1.80
C LEU A 151 2.37 23.98 -0.68
N SER A 152 2.28 25.31 -0.56
CA SER A 152 2.95 26.07 0.50
C SER A 152 2.11 26.24 1.77
N THR A 153 0.81 25.92 1.73
CA THR A 153 -0.10 26.02 2.85
C THR A 153 -0.32 24.67 3.55
N ALA A 154 -0.60 24.71 4.85
CA ALA A 154 -0.77 23.47 5.63
C ALA A 154 -2.02 22.66 5.22
N ASP A 155 -3.05 23.32 4.70
CA ASP A 155 -4.28 22.72 4.20
C ASP A 155 -4.21 22.42 2.68
N LEU A 156 -3.06 22.74 2.06
CA LEU A 156 -2.80 22.59 0.61
C LEU A 156 -3.78 23.35 -0.29
N ARG A 157 -4.43 24.38 0.25
CA ARG A 157 -5.44 25.17 -0.47
C ARG A 157 -5.03 26.62 -0.64
N ARG A 158 -5.33 27.18 -1.80
CA ARG A 158 -5.23 28.64 -2.01
C ARG A 158 -6.27 29.37 -1.18
N ALA A 159 -5.83 30.42 -0.50
CA ALA A 159 -6.77 31.35 0.14
C ALA A 159 -7.74 31.90 -0.94
N ARG A 160 -9.01 31.84 -0.65
CA ARG A 160 -10.06 32.42 -1.50
C ARG A 160 -10.04 33.94 -1.46
#